data_f6de302c1859c86c717a7021c7a980a9
#
_entry.id   f6de302c1859c86c717a7021c7a980a9
#
_cell.length_a   1.000
_cell.length_b   1.000
_cell.length_c   1.000
_cell.angle_alpha   90.00
_cell.angle_beta   90.00
_cell.angle_gamma   90.00
#
_symmetry.space_group_name_H-M   'P 1'
#
loop_
_entity.id
_entity.type
_entity.pdbx_description
1 polymer ?
#
loop_
_entity_poly.entity_id
_entity_poly.type
_entity_poly.pdbx_seq_one_letter_code
_entity_poly.pdbx_strand_id
1 'polypeptide(L)'
;PCALGGVLNDDTIPRLKVKVIAGAANNQLLTESHATMIHDHDILYAPDFIINAGGIINVSVEVRPEGYDERTAVTKIENIYNGLREVFETSRRENLTPAEAAYQVAQNRLDEARQVNGHSVADSTS
;
A
#
# COMPACT_ATOMS: atom_id res chain seq x y z
N PRO A 1 -7.08 -7.04 -11.40
CA PRO A 1 -6.10 -7.46 -12.43
C PRO A 1 -5.05 -8.40 -11.85
N CYS A 2 -4.76 -9.51 -12.55
CA CYS A 2 -3.81 -10.53 -12.08
C CYS A 2 -2.86 -10.98 -13.22
N ALA A 3 -2.62 -10.11 -14.19
CA ALA A 3 -1.81 -10.40 -15.38
C ALA A 3 -0.63 -9.43 -15.50
N LEU A 4 -0.47 -8.79 -16.63
CA LEU A 4 0.62 -7.86 -16.90
C LEU A 4 0.37 -6.47 -16.29
N GLY A 5 1.45 -5.72 -16.05
CA GLY A 5 1.38 -4.32 -15.66
C GLY A 5 0.81 -3.42 -16.76
N GLY A 6 0.44 -2.17 -16.40
CA GLY A 6 -0.08 -1.17 -17.33
C GLY A 6 -1.48 -1.46 -17.91
N VAL A 7 -2.21 -2.40 -17.31
CA VAL A 7 -3.56 -2.77 -17.77
C VAL A 7 -4.59 -1.67 -17.50
N LEU A 8 -4.32 -0.77 -16.57
CA LEU A 8 -5.12 0.40 -16.26
C LEU A 8 -4.51 1.61 -16.98
N ASN A 9 -5.16 2.02 -18.06
CA ASN A 9 -4.68 3.03 -18.99
C ASN A 9 -5.86 3.80 -19.64
N ASP A 10 -5.54 4.77 -20.50
CA ASP A 10 -6.53 5.61 -21.20
C ASP A 10 -7.59 4.84 -21.97
N ASP A 11 -7.24 3.67 -22.53
CA ASP A 11 -8.15 2.85 -23.33
C ASP A 11 -9.05 1.96 -22.46
N THR A 12 -8.53 1.48 -21.33
CA THR A 12 -9.21 0.47 -20.50
C THR A 12 -10.07 1.08 -19.42
N ILE A 13 -9.59 2.12 -18.72
CA ILE A 13 -10.30 2.74 -17.60
C ILE A 13 -11.71 3.21 -17.99
N PRO A 14 -11.93 3.95 -19.10
CA PRO A 14 -13.26 4.44 -19.48
C PRO A 14 -14.26 3.33 -19.78
N ARG A 15 -13.79 2.11 -20.05
CA ARG A 15 -14.63 0.94 -20.36
C ARG A 15 -14.98 0.10 -19.14
N LEU A 16 -14.39 0.39 -17.99
CA LEU A 16 -14.63 -0.37 -16.77
C LEU A 16 -16.04 -0.08 -16.24
N LYS A 17 -16.73 -1.15 -15.85
CA LYS A 17 -18.05 -1.10 -15.21
C LYS A 17 -17.97 -1.76 -13.83
N VAL A 18 -17.04 -1.26 -13.02
CA VAL A 18 -16.75 -1.81 -11.69
C VAL A 18 -16.76 -0.68 -10.66
N LYS A 19 -16.97 -1.04 -9.40
CA LYS A 19 -16.89 -0.09 -8.28
C LYS A 19 -15.56 -0.16 -7.55
N VAL A 20 -14.85 -1.29 -7.68
CA VAL A 20 -13.59 -1.54 -6.98
C VAL A 20 -12.62 -2.21 -7.94
N ILE A 21 -11.37 -1.79 -7.89
CA ILE A 21 -10.24 -2.45 -8.54
C ILE A 21 -9.28 -2.91 -7.46
N ALA A 22 -9.06 -4.21 -7.41
CA ALA A 22 -8.03 -4.85 -6.59
C ALA A 22 -7.49 -6.07 -7.33
N GLY A 23 -6.21 -6.37 -7.21
CA GLY A 23 -5.65 -7.51 -7.92
C GLY A 23 -4.17 -7.73 -7.63
N ALA A 24 -3.68 -8.92 -7.95
CA ALA A 24 -2.33 -9.38 -7.64
C ALA A 24 -1.25 -8.93 -8.65
N ALA A 25 -1.63 -8.27 -9.76
CA ALA A 25 -0.63 -7.74 -10.69
C ALA A 25 0.11 -6.54 -10.09
N ASN A 26 1.42 -6.47 -10.30
CA ASN A 26 2.22 -5.31 -9.97
C ASN A 26 2.15 -4.27 -11.08
N ASN A 27 2.37 -3.01 -10.72
CA ASN A 27 2.39 -1.88 -11.66
C ASN A 27 1.13 -1.84 -12.54
N GLN A 28 -0.04 -1.97 -11.93
CA GLN A 28 -1.33 -2.05 -12.63
C GLN A 28 -1.64 -0.78 -13.42
N LEU A 29 -1.29 0.38 -12.87
CA LEU A 29 -1.38 1.67 -13.55
C LEU A 29 -0.26 1.79 -14.60
N LEU A 30 -0.60 2.24 -15.80
CA LEU A 30 0.41 2.53 -16.83
C LEU A 30 1.24 3.76 -16.45
N THR A 31 0.61 4.77 -15.84
CA THR A 31 1.26 5.95 -15.25
C THR A 31 0.51 6.36 -13.99
N GLU A 32 1.13 7.17 -13.14
CA GLU A 32 0.51 7.66 -11.89
C GLU A 32 -0.77 8.47 -12.13
N SER A 33 -0.85 9.19 -13.25
CA SER A 33 -2.05 9.98 -13.63
C SER A 33 -3.31 9.14 -13.79
N HIS A 34 -3.18 7.84 -14.06
CA HIS A 34 -4.33 6.94 -14.15
C HIS A 34 -5.00 6.68 -12.80
N ALA A 35 -4.30 6.91 -11.67
CA ALA A 35 -4.93 6.88 -10.35
C ALA A 35 -6.00 7.97 -10.23
N THR A 36 -5.71 9.19 -10.73
CA THR A 36 -6.67 10.30 -10.76
C THR A 36 -7.84 9.96 -11.69
N MET A 37 -7.56 9.42 -12.89
CA MET A 37 -8.63 9.03 -13.83
C MET A 37 -9.57 7.99 -13.20
N ILE A 38 -9.06 6.99 -12.48
CA ILE A 38 -9.88 6.00 -11.78
C ILE A 38 -10.72 6.66 -10.67
N HIS A 39 -10.13 7.58 -9.93
CA HIS A 39 -10.80 8.34 -8.87
C HIS A 39 -11.96 9.17 -9.43
N ASP A 40 -11.74 9.88 -10.54
CA ASP A 40 -12.75 10.70 -11.23
C ASP A 40 -13.91 9.87 -11.80
N HIS A 41 -13.67 8.57 -12.05
CA HIS A 41 -14.71 7.61 -12.44
C HIS A 41 -15.47 6.99 -11.25
N ASP A 42 -15.24 7.49 -10.03
CA ASP A 42 -15.84 6.96 -8.79
C ASP A 42 -15.56 5.46 -8.57
N ILE A 43 -14.37 5.03 -8.94
CA ILE A 43 -13.88 3.67 -8.76
C ILE A 43 -12.86 3.64 -7.63
N LEU A 44 -13.09 2.80 -6.62
CA LEU A 44 -12.14 2.59 -5.53
C LEU A 44 -10.98 1.70 -6.01
N TYR A 45 -9.78 2.25 -6.05
CA TYR A 45 -8.57 1.51 -6.40
C TYR A 45 -7.79 1.13 -5.14
N ALA A 46 -7.55 -0.16 -4.96
CA ALA A 46 -6.64 -0.66 -3.94
C ALA A 46 -5.22 -0.69 -4.52
N PRO A 47 -4.29 0.18 -4.04
CA PRO A 47 -2.94 0.24 -4.58
C PRO A 47 -2.23 -1.11 -4.51
N ASP A 48 -1.71 -1.55 -5.64
CA ASP A 48 -1.11 -2.88 -5.81
C ASP A 48 0.10 -3.11 -4.90
N PHE A 49 0.92 -2.09 -4.69
CA PHE A 49 2.08 -2.16 -3.81
C PHE A 49 1.71 -2.36 -2.32
N ILE A 50 0.45 -2.11 -1.93
CA ILE A 50 -0.05 -2.42 -0.59
C ILE A 50 -0.58 -3.85 -0.54
N ILE A 51 -1.51 -4.19 -1.45
CA ILE A 51 -2.21 -5.48 -1.36
C ILE A 51 -1.34 -6.66 -1.79
N ASN A 52 -0.28 -6.43 -2.56
CA ASN A 52 0.64 -7.46 -3.04
C ASN A 52 1.83 -7.71 -2.09
N ALA A 53 1.88 -7.03 -0.94
CA ALA A 53 2.99 -7.17 0.01
C ALA A 53 3.07 -8.56 0.68
N GLY A 54 2.00 -9.37 0.63
CA GLY A 54 1.92 -10.65 1.33
C GLY A 54 3.04 -11.63 0.98
N GLY A 55 3.42 -11.74 -0.28
CA GLY A 55 4.52 -12.60 -0.72
C GLY A 55 5.87 -12.18 -0.15
N ILE A 56 6.19 -10.89 -0.20
CA ILE A 56 7.44 -10.34 0.35
C ILE A 56 7.46 -10.49 1.88
N ILE A 57 6.33 -10.27 2.54
CA ILE A 57 6.17 -10.46 3.98
C ILE A 57 6.48 -11.92 4.36
N ASN A 58 5.92 -12.89 3.64
CA ASN A 58 6.14 -14.30 3.92
C ASN A 58 7.62 -14.67 3.80
N VAL A 59 8.27 -14.30 2.69
CA VAL A 59 9.71 -14.52 2.48
C VAL A 59 10.54 -13.82 3.57
N SER A 60 10.16 -12.61 3.99
CA SER A 60 10.87 -11.88 5.04
C SER A 60 10.85 -12.57 6.41
N VAL A 61 9.84 -13.41 6.65
CA VAL A 61 9.76 -14.23 7.87
C VAL A 61 10.58 -15.50 7.72
N GLU A 62 10.60 -16.10 6.53
CA GLU A 62 11.35 -17.34 6.24
C GLU A 62 12.87 -17.17 6.40
N VAL A 63 13.43 -16.02 5.99
CA VAL A 63 14.88 -15.76 6.05
C VAL A 63 15.38 -15.29 7.42
N ARG A 64 14.55 -15.30 8.46
CA ARG A 64 14.98 -14.92 9.81
C ARG A 64 15.91 -15.97 10.43
N PRO A 65 16.89 -15.55 11.27
CA PRO A 65 17.76 -16.48 11.99
C PRO A 65 16.99 -17.48 12.87
N GLU A 66 15.83 -17.07 13.39
CA GLU A 66 14.96 -17.88 14.25
C GLU A 66 14.14 -18.90 13.46
N GLY A 67 14.17 -18.83 12.12
CA GLY A 67 13.40 -19.67 11.21
C GLY A 67 11.99 -19.13 10.93
N TYR A 68 11.22 -19.90 10.15
CA TYR A 68 9.85 -19.54 9.78
C TYR A 68 8.89 -19.65 10.96
N ASP A 69 8.17 -18.57 11.21
CA ASP A 69 7.09 -18.52 12.19
C ASP A 69 5.77 -18.08 11.51
N GLU A 70 4.85 -19.03 11.38
CA GLU A 70 3.55 -18.82 10.73
C GLU A 70 2.72 -17.73 11.42
N ARG A 71 2.74 -17.66 12.75
CA ARG A 71 1.98 -16.63 13.49
C ARG A 71 2.47 -15.23 13.17
N THR A 72 3.78 -15.06 13.10
CA THR A 72 4.39 -13.78 12.70
C THR A 72 4.04 -13.44 11.25
N ALA A 73 4.05 -14.41 10.34
CA ALA A 73 3.66 -14.19 8.95
C ALA A 73 2.18 -13.77 8.84
N VAL A 74 1.27 -14.49 9.49
CA VAL A 74 -0.16 -14.19 9.51
C VAL A 74 -0.42 -12.80 10.10
N THR A 75 0.15 -12.47 11.24
CA THR A 75 -0.01 -11.14 11.87
C THR A 75 0.45 -10.01 10.95
N LYS A 76 1.57 -10.19 10.25
CA LYS A 76 2.05 -9.19 9.28
C LYS A 76 1.13 -9.05 8.07
N ILE A 77 0.54 -10.17 7.59
CA ILE A 77 -0.42 -10.15 6.48
C ILE A 77 -1.72 -9.46 6.90
N GLU A 78 -2.20 -9.72 8.12
CA GLU A 78 -3.38 -9.03 8.67
C GLU A 78 -3.18 -7.50 8.75
N ASN A 79 -1.95 -7.04 8.96
CA ASN A 79 -1.62 -5.61 8.93
C ASN A 79 -1.80 -4.97 7.54
N ILE A 80 -1.83 -5.75 6.46
CA ILE A 80 -2.18 -5.25 5.11
C ILE A 80 -3.60 -4.67 5.12
N TYR A 81 -4.55 -5.38 5.75
CA TYR A 81 -5.92 -4.91 5.88
C TYR A 81 -5.99 -3.58 6.62
N ASN A 82 -5.31 -3.48 7.76
CA ASN A 82 -5.28 -2.26 8.57
C ASN A 82 -4.63 -1.10 7.81
N GLY A 83 -3.53 -1.36 7.10
CA GLY A 83 -2.86 -0.37 6.27
C GLY A 83 -3.74 0.13 5.13
N LEU A 84 -4.43 -0.77 4.44
CA LEU A 84 -5.33 -0.41 3.35
C LEU A 84 -6.53 0.41 3.85
N ARG A 85 -7.08 0.06 5.01
CA ARG A 85 -8.15 0.83 5.65
C ARG A 85 -7.71 2.24 5.98
N GLU A 86 -6.53 2.43 6.58
CA GLU A 86 -5.94 3.73 6.88
C GLU A 86 -5.76 4.57 5.62
N VAL A 87 -5.28 3.95 4.53
CA VAL A 87 -5.14 4.63 3.23
C VAL A 87 -6.49 5.11 2.71
N PHE A 88 -7.52 4.29 2.74
CA PHE A 88 -8.85 4.70 2.28
C PHE A 88 -9.49 5.78 3.16
N GLU A 89 -9.28 5.72 4.48
CA GLU A 89 -9.75 6.76 5.41
C GLU A 89 -9.04 8.09 5.13
N THR A 90 -7.72 8.07 4.92
CA THR A 90 -6.93 9.25 4.56
C THR A 90 -7.32 9.82 3.20
N SER A 91 -7.48 8.96 2.19
CA SER A 91 -7.94 9.32 0.85
C SER A 91 -9.27 10.12 0.92
N ARG A 92 -10.24 9.62 1.66
CA ARG A 92 -11.55 10.30 1.82
C ARG A 92 -11.45 11.59 2.61
N ARG A 93 -10.70 11.60 3.70
CA ARG A 93 -10.57 12.78 4.58
C ARG A 93 -9.87 13.93 3.88
N GLU A 94 -8.87 13.65 3.06
CA GLU A 94 -8.00 14.65 2.45
C GLU A 94 -8.27 14.85 0.96
N ASN A 95 -9.28 14.16 0.43
CA ASN A 95 -9.67 14.21 -0.99
C ASN A 95 -8.49 13.89 -1.93
N LEU A 96 -7.73 12.85 -1.58
CA LEU A 96 -6.61 12.32 -2.35
C LEU A 96 -7.01 11.03 -3.07
N THR A 97 -6.30 10.68 -4.13
CA THR A 97 -6.37 9.32 -4.67
C THR A 97 -5.84 8.33 -3.64
N PRO A 98 -6.28 7.05 -3.63
CA PRO A 98 -5.72 6.05 -2.74
C PRO A 98 -4.21 5.85 -2.90
N ALA A 99 -3.64 6.08 -4.08
CA ALA A 99 -2.21 6.02 -4.32
C ALA A 99 -1.47 7.15 -3.58
N GLU A 100 -1.92 8.40 -3.72
CA GLU A 100 -1.36 9.56 -3.00
C GLU A 100 -1.50 9.40 -1.49
N ALA A 101 -2.67 8.97 -1.01
CA ALA A 101 -2.90 8.70 0.40
C ALA A 101 -1.96 7.62 0.96
N ALA A 102 -1.64 6.60 0.17
CA ALA A 102 -0.69 5.56 0.55
C ALA A 102 0.73 6.10 0.75
N TYR A 103 1.19 6.98 -0.13
CA TYR A 103 2.48 7.66 0.03
C TYR A 103 2.50 8.54 1.27
N GLN A 104 1.43 9.28 1.53
CA GLN A 104 1.32 10.13 2.72
C GLN A 104 1.33 9.31 4.01
N VAL A 105 0.59 8.21 4.08
CA VAL A 105 0.59 7.30 5.24
C VAL A 105 1.99 6.72 5.46
N ALA A 106 2.68 6.32 4.40
CA ALA A 106 4.05 5.82 4.50
C ALA A 106 5.03 6.90 5.00
N GLN A 107 4.92 8.12 4.51
CA GLN A 107 5.78 9.24 4.93
C GLN A 107 5.57 9.57 6.41
N ASN A 108 4.31 9.65 6.86
CA ASN A 108 3.98 9.91 8.27
C ASN A 108 4.60 8.85 9.19
N ARG A 109 4.50 7.58 8.83
CA ARG A 109 5.10 6.48 9.62
C ARG A 109 6.64 6.57 9.67
N LEU A 110 7.28 6.99 8.57
CA LEU A 110 8.73 7.20 8.54
C LEU A 110 9.15 8.36 9.44
N ASP A 111 8.39 9.44 9.45
CA ASP A 111 8.69 10.62 10.27
C ASP A 111 8.47 10.32 11.76
N GLU A 112 7.41 9.60 12.11
CA GLU A 112 7.19 9.10 13.48
C GLU A 112 8.34 8.21 13.95
N ALA A 113 8.79 7.27 13.13
CA ALA A 113 9.90 6.38 13.45
C ALA A 113 11.22 7.13 13.64
N ARG A 114 11.47 8.19 12.86
CA ARG A 114 12.64 9.06 13.03
C ARG A 114 12.61 9.85 14.33
N GLN A 115 11.45 10.36 14.72
CA GLN A 115 11.27 11.09 15.99
C GLN A 115 11.54 10.18 17.18
N VAL A 116 11.02 8.96 17.20
CA VAL A 116 11.24 7.97 18.25
C VAL A 116 12.73 7.62 18.36
N ASN A 117 13.41 7.36 17.24
CA ASN A 117 14.83 7.00 17.23
C ASN A 117 15.74 8.20 17.56
N GLY A 118 15.35 9.43 17.20
CA GLY A 118 16.10 10.65 17.51
C GLY A 118 16.13 10.97 19.02
N HIS A 119 15.10 10.60 19.80
CA HIS A 119 15.08 10.78 21.25
C HIS A 119 15.95 9.75 22.00
N SER A 120 16.15 8.56 21.41
CA SER A 120 16.96 7.49 22.02
C SER A 120 18.46 7.78 22.03
N VAL A 121 18.97 8.66 21.16
CA VAL A 121 20.40 8.99 21.06
C VAL A 121 20.78 10.12 22.02
N ALA A 122 19.84 10.96 22.40
CA ALA A 122 20.11 12.11 23.30
C ALA A 122 20.25 11.71 24.80
N ASP A 123 19.69 10.56 25.19
CA ASP A 123 19.69 10.11 26.60
C ASP A 123 20.90 9.21 26.97
N SER A 124 21.76 8.90 26.01
CA SER A 124 22.95 8.05 26.25
C SER A 124 24.26 8.82 26.44
N THR A 125 24.21 10.15 26.57
CA THR A 125 25.38 11.02 26.80
C THR A 125 25.19 11.92 28.04
N SER A 126 24.89 11.29 29.18
CA SER A 126 24.98 11.96 30.49
C SER A 126 25.62 11.04 31.52
#